data_9a4bb6b9c75a450581d867e70766d00d
#
_entry.id   9a4bb6b9c75a450581d867e70766d00d
#
_cell.length_a   1.000
_cell.length_b   1.000
_cell.length_c   1.000
_cell.angle_alpha   90.00
_cell.angle_beta   90.00
_cell.angle_gamma   90.00
#
_symmetry.space_group_name_H-M   'P 1'
#
loop_
_entity.id
_entity.type
_entity.pdbx_description
1 polymer ?
#
loop_
_entity_poly.entity_id
_entity_poly.type
_entity_poly.pdbx_seq_one_letter_code
_entity_poly.pdbx_strand_id
1 'polypeptide(L)'
;MPVLRHMLILLCTCMLALPMHAQENVDFKGTSCVLVRTTTEEELAFRAGERMEFILHYKWGSINADVGTAKVALDSLTFNGHEAFRCTASGRTTKLFDLFFKVREEFASWFTREGMRPLKFTRDTHEGGYEARNTYLYRWDEPEPYIAADVYTSKLGQTSMQLPLTP
;
A
#
# COMPACT_ATOMS: atom_id res chain seq x y z
N MET A 1 -2.71 -28.05 29.32
CA MET A 1 -2.47 -27.02 28.30
C MET A 1 -3.72 -26.66 27.46
N PRO A 2 -4.94 -26.78 28.00
CA PRO A 2 -6.14 -26.33 27.26
C PRO A 2 -6.36 -24.81 27.30
N VAL A 3 -5.90 -24.13 28.34
CA VAL A 3 -6.13 -22.68 28.53
C VAL A 3 -5.48 -21.82 27.43
N LEU A 4 -4.27 -22.18 26.99
CA LEU A 4 -3.54 -21.46 25.93
C LEU A 4 -4.25 -21.58 24.57
N ARG A 5 -4.87 -22.71 24.28
CA ARG A 5 -5.63 -22.98 23.04
C ARG A 5 -6.93 -22.19 22.99
N HIS A 6 -7.62 -22.03 24.14
CA HIS A 6 -8.84 -21.22 24.23
C HIS A 6 -8.54 -19.72 24.16
N MET A 7 -7.41 -19.28 24.70
CA MET A 7 -6.97 -17.90 24.61
C MET A 7 -6.58 -17.50 23.16
N LEU A 8 -5.97 -18.43 22.41
CA LEU A 8 -5.64 -18.21 20.99
C LEU A 8 -6.90 -18.14 20.12
N ILE A 9 -7.92 -18.96 20.40
CA ILE A 9 -9.22 -18.96 19.69
C ILE A 9 -9.99 -17.67 20.02
N LEU A 10 -9.95 -17.20 21.28
CA LEU A 10 -10.59 -15.93 21.66
C LEU A 10 -9.91 -14.72 21.02
N LEU A 11 -8.59 -14.74 20.85
CA LEU A 11 -7.85 -13.68 20.14
C LEU A 11 -8.22 -13.62 18.65
N CYS A 12 -8.39 -14.79 18.03
CA CYS A 12 -8.77 -14.89 16.62
C CYS A 12 -10.22 -14.44 16.38
N THR A 13 -11.13 -14.71 17.32
CA THR A 13 -12.54 -14.29 17.21
C THR A 13 -12.74 -12.79 17.48
N CYS A 14 -11.93 -12.15 18.33
CA CYS A 14 -11.97 -10.70 18.51
C CYS A 14 -11.50 -9.92 17.29
N MET A 15 -10.57 -10.46 16.50
CA MET A 15 -10.15 -9.81 15.24
C MET A 15 -11.21 -9.90 14.13
N LEU A 16 -12.15 -10.84 14.21
CA LEU A 16 -13.23 -11.00 13.23
C LEU A 16 -14.48 -10.16 13.53
N ALA A 17 -14.53 -9.49 14.70
CA ALA A 17 -15.68 -8.71 15.16
C ALA A 17 -15.49 -7.18 15.04
N LEU A 18 -14.47 -6.70 14.32
CA LEU A 18 -14.47 -5.29 13.92
C LEU A 18 -15.60 -5.11 12.92
N PRO A 19 -16.58 -4.21 13.19
CA PRO A 19 -17.59 -3.91 12.19
C PRO A 19 -16.83 -3.40 10.95
N MET A 20 -16.92 -4.15 9.85
CA MET A 20 -16.65 -3.59 8.54
C MET A 20 -17.61 -2.41 8.39
N HIS A 21 -17.12 -1.21 8.66
CA HIS A 21 -17.84 -0.02 8.22
C HIS A 21 -17.95 -0.18 6.71
N ALA A 22 -19.18 -0.40 6.27
CA ALA A 22 -19.52 -0.39 4.86
C ALA A 22 -18.89 0.89 4.30
N GLN A 23 -18.12 0.75 3.21
CA GLN A 23 -17.72 1.89 2.42
C GLN A 23 -18.99 2.69 2.16
N GLU A 24 -19.07 3.88 2.72
CA GLU A 24 -20.03 4.86 2.30
C GLU A 24 -19.83 5.00 0.79
N ASN A 25 -20.83 4.60 0.02
CA ASN A 25 -20.89 4.90 -1.40
C ASN A 25 -20.94 6.42 -1.51
N VAL A 26 -19.78 7.04 -1.69
CA VAL A 26 -19.70 8.46 -2.01
C VAL A 26 -20.31 8.61 -3.39
N ASP A 27 -21.55 9.10 -3.43
CA ASP A 27 -22.24 9.40 -4.67
C ASP A 27 -21.57 10.64 -5.31
N PHE A 28 -20.70 10.41 -6.28
CA PHE A 28 -20.01 11.45 -7.05
C PHE A 28 -20.93 12.18 -8.04
N LYS A 29 -22.24 11.99 -7.99
CA LYS A 29 -23.19 12.75 -8.80
C LYS A 29 -23.20 14.21 -8.36
N GLY A 30 -22.50 15.04 -9.13
CA GLY A 30 -22.54 16.49 -9.03
C GLY A 30 -21.29 17.19 -8.50
N THR A 31 -20.20 16.49 -8.31
CA THR A 31 -18.91 17.15 -8.04
C THR A 31 -18.41 17.77 -9.33
N SER A 32 -18.58 19.08 -9.50
CA SER A 32 -17.90 19.80 -10.56
C SER A 32 -16.40 19.57 -10.35
N CYS A 33 -15.70 19.11 -11.39
CA CYS A 33 -14.24 19.02 -11.36
C CYS A 33 -13.68 20.39 -11.04
N VAL A 34 -13.33 20.62 -9.77
CA VAL A 34 -12.51 21.74 -9.40
C VAL A 34 -11.17 21.49 -10.09
N LEU A 35 -10.74 22.42 -10.96
CA LEU A 35 -9.39 22.40 -11.51
C LEU A 35 -8.42 22.40 -10.33
N VAL A 36 -7.92 21.20 -10.01
CA VAL A 36 -6.89 21.07 -8.98
C VAL A 36 -5.65 21.77 -9.54
N ARG A 37 -5.23 22.84 -8.87
CA ARG A 37 -3.99 23.53 -9.20
C ARG A 37 -2.87 22.49 -9.25
N THR A 38 -2.12 22.47 -10.34
CA THR A 38 -0.93 21.63 -10.46
C THR A 38 0.07 22.04 -9.38
N THR A 39 0.38 21.16 -8.47
CA THR A 39 1.37 21.38 -7.42
C THR A 39 2.76 21.33 -8.03
N THR A 40 3.55 22.38 -7.83
CA THR A 40 4.96 22.42 -8.25
C THR A 40 5.83 21.66 -7.25
N GLU A 41 7.02 21.20 -7.67
CA GLU A 41 7.95 20.49 -6.79
C GLU A 41 8.36 21.31 -5.56
N GLU A 42 8.45 22.63 -5.71
CA GLU A 42 8.82 23.56 -4.63
C GLU A 42 7.76 23.62 -3.51
N GLU A 43 6.51 23.35 -3.85
CA GLU A 43 5.38 23.34 -2.94
C GLU A 43 5.21 22.00 -2.19
N LEU A 44 5.97 20.97 -2.58
CA LEU A 44 5.88 19.65 -1.95
C LEU A 44 6.46 19.68 -0.53
N ALA A 45 5.78 19.02 0.39
CA ALA A 45 6.23 18.86 1.78
C ALA A 45 7.39 17.86 1.93
N PHE A 46 7.82 17.22 0.87
CA PHE A 46 8.86 16.19 0.83
C PHE A 46 9.89 16.48 -0.26
N ARG A 47 11.05 15.84 -0.18
CA ARG A 47 12.15 15.99 -1.15
C ARG A 47 12.75 14.65 -1.53
N ALA A 48 13.27 14.56 -2.75
CA ALA A 48 14.06 13.40 -3.17
C ALA A 48 15.27 13.21 -2.25
N GLY A 49 15.58 11.96 -1.93
CA GLY A 49 16.63 11.58 -0.99
C GLY A 49 16.12 11.35 0.43
N GLU A 50 14.88 11.69 0.75
CA GLU A 50 14.32 11.42 2.07
C GLU A 50 14.24 9.93 2.38
N ARG A 51 14.57 9.59 3.62
CA ARG A 51 14.54 8.24 4.17
C ARG A 51 13.95 8.31 5.58
N MET A 52 12.96 7.48 5.83
CA MET A 52 12.32 7.35 7.15
C MET A 52 12.37 5.89 7.58
N GLU A 53 12.63 5.67 8.86
CA GLU A 53 12.56 4.35 9.48
C GLU A 53 11.71 4.44 10.75
N PHE A 54 10.78 3.52 10.88
CA PHE A 54 9.84 3.46 11.98
C PHE A 54 9.98 2.14 12.72
N ILE A 55 9.91 2.18 14.05
CA ILE A 55 9.74 1.01 14.89
C ILE A 55 8.23 0.89 15.17
N LEU A 56 7.66 -0.26 14.85
CA LEU A 56 6.27 -0.56 15.11
C LEU A 56 6.17 -1.15 16.52
N HIS A 57 5.66 -0.33 17.44
CA HIS A 57 5.49 -0.70 18.83
C HIS A 57 4.05 -1.10 19.10
N TYR A 58 3.85 -2.25 19.76
CA TYR A 58 2.54 -2.77 20.12
C TYR A 58 2.39 -2.86 21.64
N LYS A 59 1.30 -2.28 22.16
CA LYS A 59 0.97 -2.32 23.57
C LYS A 59 -0.46 -2.80 23.77
N TRP A 60 -0.63 -3.96 24.41
CA TRP A 60 -1.94 -4.49 24.76
C TRP A 60 -1.86 -5.35 26.02
N GLY A 61 -2.61 -4.98 27.07
CA GLY A 61 -2.53 -5.64 28.37
C GLY A 61 -1.12 -5.63 28.94
N SER A 62 -0.55 -6.79 29.19
CA SER A 62 0.84 -6.99 29.65
C SER A 62 1.86 -7.06 28.50
N ILE A 63 1.41 -7.09 27.24
CA ILE A 63 2.29 -7.10 26.09
C ILE A 63 2.72 -5.66 25.79
N ASN A 64 4.02 -5.44 25.74
CA ASN A 64 4.65 -4.15 25.43
C ASN A 64 5.94 -4.45 24.67
N ALA A 65 5.91 -4.42 23.34
CA ALA A 65 7.02 -4.92 22.54
C ALA A 65 7.10 -4.28 21.14
N ASP A 66 8.31 -4.22 20.60
CA ASP A 66 8.55 -3.85 19.22
C ASP A 66 8.26 -5.04 18.32
N VAL A 67 7.20 -4.92 17.53
CA VAL A 67 6.67 -6.01 16.70
C VAL A 67 7.24 -6.01 15.29
N GLY A 68 7.74 -4.88 14.82
CA GLY A 68 8.22 -4.76 13.45
C GLY A 68 8.96 -3.45 13.17
N THR A 69 9.39 -3.30 11.94
CA THR A 69 9.96 -2.07 11.40
C THR A 69 9.31 -1.73 10.07
N ALA A 70 9.17 -0.44 9.78
CA ALA A 70 8.78 0.05 8.46
C ALA A 70 9.81 1.06 7.97
N LYS A 71 10.07 1.06 6.66
CA LYS A 71 10.98 2.01 6.01
C LYS A 71 10.27 2.66 4.84
N VAL A 72 10.47 3.95 4.67
CA VAL A 72 9.99 4.71 3.52
C VAL A 72 11.15 5.46 2.91
N ALA A 73 11.22 5.45 1.59
CA ALA A 73 12.26 6.15 0.85
C ALA A 73 11.69 6.83 -0.38
N LEU A 74 12.17 8.02 -0.70
CA LEU A 74 11.81 8.78 -1.88
C LEU A 74 13.04 9.06 -2.73
N ASP A 75 13.00 8.63 -3.98
CA ASP A 75 14.05 8.86 -4.98
C ASP A 75 13.51 9.67 -6.15
N SER A 76 14.37 10.46 -6.80
CA SER A 76 14.09 11.11 -8.09
C SER A 76 14.73 10.28 -9.20
N LEU A 77 14.00 10.10 -10.32
CA LEU A 77 14.46 9.35 -11.48
C LEU A 77 13.69 9.76 -12.74
N THR A 78 14.14 9.29 -13.88
CA THR A 78 13.34 9.34 -15.12
C THR A 78 12.63 8.00 -15.32
N PHE A 79 11.32 8.02 -15.51
CA PHE A 79 10.52 6.82 -15.77
C PHE A 79 9.73 7.00 -17.07
N ASN A 80 10.00 6.17 -18.07
CA ASN A 80 9.38 6.25 -19.40
C ASN A 80 9.42 7.66 -20.02
N GLY A 81 10.53 8.36 -19.85
CA GLY A 81 10.71 9.74 -20.38
C GLY A 81 10.13 10.85 -19.50
N HIS A 82 9.48 10.54 -18.40
CA HIS A 82 8.96 11.50 -17.43
C HIS A 82 9.90 11.68 -16.25
N GLU A 83 10.17 12.93 -15.86
CA GLU A 83 10.78 13.24 -14.58
C GLU A 83 9.81 12.80 -13.46
N ALA A 84 10.26 11.90 -12.60
CA ALA A 84 9.39 11.24 -11.64
C ALA A 84 10.05 11.11 -10.27
N PHE A 85 9.21 10.92 -9.26
CA PHE A 85 9.57 10.36 -7.98
C PHE A 85 9.25 8.86 -7.95
N ARG A 86 10.07 8.12 -7.21
CA ARG A 86 9.76 6.75 -6.77
C ARG A 86 9.73 6.72 -5.25
N CYS A 87 8.55 6.55 -4.70
CA CYS A 87 8.37 6.27 -3.28
C CYS A 87 8.36 4.76 -3.06
N THR A 88 9.22 4.27 -2.20
CA THR A 88 9.24 2.87 -1.77
C THR A 88 8.90 2.78 -0.30
N ALA A 89 8.11 1.79 0.07
CA ALA A 89 7.80 1.48 1.46
C ALA A 89 7.98 -0.01 1.69
N SER A 90 8.59 -0.38 2.81
CA SER A 90 8.70 -1.78 3.22
C SER A 90 8.36 -1.93 4.69
N GLY A 91 7.76 -3.07 5.04
CA GLY A 91 7.40 -3.43 6.40
C GLY A 91 7.77 -4.86 6.71
N ARG A 92 8.23 -5.11 7.92
CA ARG A 92 8.51 -6.48 8.35
C ARG A 92 8.36 -6.64 9.85
N THR A 93 7.89 -7.81 10.26
CA THR A 93 7.90 -8.23 11.65
C THR A 93 9.32 -8.56 12.12
N THR A 94 9.55 -8.42 13.44
CA THR A 94 10.80 -8.86 14.07
C THR A 94 10.90 -10.39 14.06
N LYS A 95 12.13 -10.92 14.22
CA LYS A 95 12.35 -12.38 14.28
C LYS A 95 11.52 -13.09 15.35
N LEU A 96 11.25 -12.42 16.46
CA LEU A 96 10.42 -12.97 17.54
C LEU A 96 8.96 -13.08 17.09
N PHE A 97 8.43 -12.06 16.44
CA PHE A 97 7.04 -12.06 15.95
C PHE A 97 6.84 -12.93 14.72
N ASP A 98 7.89 -13.17 13.92
CA ASP A 98 7.88 -14.14 12.81
C ASP A 98 7.48 -15.56 13.25
N LEU A 99 7.75 -15.93 14.51
CA LEU A 99 7.34 -17.22 15.05
C LEU A 99 5.82 -17.37 15.20
N PHE A 100 5.10 -16.27 15.28
CA PHE A 100 3.64 -16.23 15.42
C PHE A 100 2.95 -15.86 14.12
N PHE A 101 3.42 -14.78 13.49
CA PHE A 101 2.86 -14.28 12.25
C PHE A 101 3.91 -13.46 11.50
N LYS A 102 4.43 -14.02 10.41
CA LYS A 102 5.44 -13.39 9.60
C LYS A 102 4.80 -12.42 8.61
N VAL A 103 5.26 -11.17 8.61
CA VAL A 103 4.85 -10.14 7.65
C VAL A 103 6.07 -9.63 6.90
N ARG A 104 5.94 -9.55 5.58
CA ARG A 104 6.89 -8.91 4.66
C ARG A 104 6.09 -8.14 3.64
N GLU A 105 6.26 -6.83 3.66
CA GLU A 105 5.54 -5.91 2.78
C GLU A 105 6.54 -5.08 1.98
N GLU A 106 6.31 -5.00 0.69
CA GLU A 106 7.06 -4.12 -0.20
C GLU A 106 6.09 -3.39 -1.13
N PHE A 107 6.19 -2.08 -1.17
CA PHE A 107 5.42 -1.21 -2.03
C PHE A 107 6.35 -0.28 -2.78
N ALA A 108 6.01 0.04 -4.01
CA ALA A 108 6.65 1.12 -4.74
C ALA A 108 5.62 1.86 -5.61
N SER A 109 5.69 3.18 -5.59
CA SER A 109 4.85 4.06 -6.40
C SER A 109 5.73 5.00 -7.19
N TRP A 110 5.46 5.11 -8.49
CA TRP A 110 6.09 6.08 -9.38
C TRP A 110 5.05 7.12 -9.78
N PHE A 111 5.41 8.38 -9.68
CA PHE A 111 4.53 9.48 -10.05
C PHE A 111 5.36 10.66 -10.57
N THR A 112 4.76 11.48 -11.45
CA THR A 112 5.46 12.63 -12.01
C THR A 112 5.84 13.63 -10.93
N ARG A 113 6.96 14.33 -11.12
CA ARG A 113 7.40 15.40 -10.21
C ARG A 113 6.44 16.58 -10.24
N GLU A 114 5.94 16.91 -11.42
CA GLU A 114 4.93 17.94 -11.60
C GLU A 114 3.54 17.31 -11.64
N GLY A 115 2.64 17.82 -10.84
CA GLY A 115 1.24 17.38 -10.76
C GLY A 115 1.03 16.01 -10.09
N MET A 116 2.08 15.32 -9.65
CA MET A 116 2.01 14.05 -8.90
C MET A 116 1.17 12.96 -9.60
N ARG A 117 1.12 12.98 -10.94
CA ARG A 117 0.35 12.00 -11.71
C ARG A 117 0.94 10.60 -11.54
N PRO A 118 0.15 9.60 -11.15
CA PRO A 118 0.64 8.23 -10.97
C PRO A 118 1.06 7.63 -12.31
N LEU A 119 2.19 6.94 -12.33
CA LEU A 119 2.76 6.26 -13.50
C LEU A 119 2.76 4.74 -13.33
N LYS A 120 3.15 4.27 -12.15
CA LYS A 120 3.20 2.86 -11.81
C LYS A 120 3.03 2.66 -10.31
N PHE A 121 2.43 1.55 -9.92
CA PHE A 121 2.42 1.06 -8.55
C PHE A 121 2.72 -0.44 -8.52
N THR A 122 3.49 -0.87 -7.54
CA THR A 122 3.72 -2.30 -7.26
C THR A 122 3.51 -2.59 -5.79
N ARG A 123 2.99 -3.78 -5.53
CA ARG A 123 2.86 -4.38 -4.20
C ARG A 123 3.40 -5.80 -4.23
N ASP A 124 4.18 -6.16 -3.22
CA ASP A 124 4.53 -7.53 -2.89
C ASP A 124 4.29 -7.74 -1.39
N THR A 125 3.36 -8.63 -1.07
CA THR A 125 2.85 -8.83 0.28
C THR A 125 2.95 -10.30 0.64
N HIS A 126 3.53 -10.57 1.82
CA HIS A 126 3.57 -11.88 2.46
C HIS A 126 3.12 -11.73 3.89
N GLU A 127 1.90 -12.20 4.19
CA GLU A 127 1.27 -12.14 5.51
C GLU A 127 0.91 -13.56 5.98
N GLY A 128 1.77 -14.14 6.80
CA GLY A 128 1.62 -15.55 7.21
C GLY A 128 1.65 -16.47 5.99
N GLY A 129 0.52 -17.09 5.66
CA GLY A 129 0.34 -17.94 4.47
C GLY A 129 -0.29 -17.24 3.27
N TYR A 130 -0.61 -15.96 3.37
CA TYR A 130 -1.17 -15.18 2.27
C TYR A 130 -0.08 -14.46 1.49
N GLU A 131 -0.16 -14.51 0.17
CA GLU A 131 0.71 -13.77 -0.74
C GLU A 131 -0.13 -12.96 -1.72
N ALA A 132 0.32 -11.75 -2.04
CA ALA A 132 -0.24 -10.93 -3.10
C ALA A 132 0.86 -10.14 -3.82
N ARG A 133 0.80 -10.12 -5.14
CA ARG A 133 1.67 -9.33 -6.01
C ARG A 133 0.82 -8.57 -7.01
N ASN A 134 0.90 -7.26 -6.97
CA ASN A 134 0.14 -6.40 -7.86
C ASN A 134 1.07 -5.48 -8.61
N THR A 135 0.78 -5.27 -9.88
CA THR A 135 1.39 -4.22 -10.70
C THR A 135 0.28 -3.45 -11.38
N TYR A 136 0.27 -2.14 -11.19
CA TYR A 136 -0.61 -1.23 -11.90
C TYR A 136 0.24 -0.28 -12.72
N LEU A 137 -0.01 -0.23 -14.05
CA LEU A 137 0.65 0.68 -14.97
C LEU A 137 -0.37 1.63 -15.56
N TYR A 138 -0.18 2.92 -15.36
CA TYR A 138 -1.09 3.98 -15.80
C TYR A 138 -0.75 4.38 -17.23
N ARG A 139 -1.69 4.19 -18.15
CA ARG A 139 -1.58 4.49 -19.58
C ARG A 139 -2.31 5.79 -19.88
N TRP A 140 -1.65 6.91 -19.60
CA TRP A 140 -2.21 8.24 -19.80
C TRP A 140 -2.22 8.69 -21.25
N ASP A 141 -1.26 8.21 -22.05
CA ASP A 141 -1.03 8.64 -23.43
C ASP A 141 -1.92 7.89 -24.45
N GLU A 142 -2.78 7.01 -23.99
CA GLU A 142 -3.74 6.29 -24.83
C GLU A 142 -4.97 7.15 -25.12
N PRO A 143 -5.65 6.98 -26.27
CA PRO A 143 -6.86 7.74 -26.60
C PRO A 143 -7.96 7.62 -25.52
N GLU A 144 -8.08 6.47 -24.91
CA GLU A 144 -8.89 6.20 -23.72
C GLU A 144 -7.95 5.76 -22.59
N PRO A 145 -7.57 6.66 -21.69
CA PRO A 145 -6.63 6.34 -20.62
C PRO A 145 -7.14 5.21 -19.72
N TYR A 146 -6.25 4.30 -19.35
CA TYR A 146 -6.58 3.15 -18.52
C TYR A 146 -5.43 2.74 -17.60
N ILE A 147 -5.74 1.90 -16.62
CA ILE A 147 -4.76 1.20 -15.80
C ILE A 147 -4.66 -0.24 -16.31
N ALA A 148 -3.48 -0.65 -16.76
CA ALA A 148 -3.16 -2.05 -16.95
C ALA A 148 -2.81 -2.65 -15.58
N ALA A 149 -3.64 -3.56 -15.11
CA ALA A 149 -3.53 -4.18 -13.80
C ALA A 149 -3.20 -5.67 -13.93
N ASP A 150 -2.06 -6.08 -13.34
CA ASP A 150 -1.68 -7.47 -13.14
C ASP A 150 -1.73 -7.75 -11.64
N VAL A 151 -2.59 -8.67 -11.23
CA VAL A 151 -2.88 -8.98 -9.84
C VAL A 151 -2.72 -10.47 -9.61
N TYR A 152 -1.91 -10.83 -8.64
CA TYR A 152 -1.79 -12.19 -8.14
C TYR A 152 -2.15 -12.23 -6.66
N THR A 153 -2.90 -13.24 -6.27
CA THR A 153 -3.07 -13.61 -4.87
C THR A 153 -2.97 -15.12 -4.72
N SER A 154 -2.45 -15.58 -3.59
CA SER A 154 -2.37 -17.02 -3.28
C SER A 154 -3.74 -17.70 -3.19
N LYS A 155 -4.82 -16.94 -3.05
CA LYS A 155 -6.21 -17.45 -2.98
C LYS A 155 -6.89 -17.54 -4.35
N LEU A 156 -6.62 -16.58 -5.24
CA LEU A 156 -7.36 -16.44 -6.52
C LEU A 156 -6.48 -16.68 -7.75
N GLY A 157 -5.15 -16.79 -7.58
CA GLY A 157 -4.21 -16.89 -8.70
C GLY A 157 -3.96 -15.56 -9.39
N GLN A 158 -3.51 -15.64 -10.65
CA GLN A 158 -3.15 -14.49 -11.49
C GLN A 158 -4.36 -14.00 -12.28
N THR A 159 -4.53 -12.69 -12.33
CA THR A 159 -5.55 -12.01 -13.15
C THR A 159 -4.95 -10.74 -13.76
N SER A 160 -5.20 -10.52 -15.05
CA SER A 160 -4.85 -9.28 -15.75
C SER A 160 -6.11 -8.60 -16.24
N MET A 161 -6.20 -7.27 -16.07
CA MET A 161 -7.37 -6.50 -16.46
C MET A 161 -6.98 -5.07 -16.86
N GLN A 162 -7.88 -4.42 -17.59
CA GLN A 162 -7.80 -2.99 -17.89
C GLN A 162 -8.93 -2.28 -17.15
N LEU A 163 -8.58 -1.23 -16.41
CA LEU A 163 -9.53 -0.41 -15.66
C LEU A 163 -9.54 0.98 -16.28
N PRO A 164 -10.68 1.51 -16.75
CA PRO A 164 -10.71 2.83 -17.34
C PRO A 164 -10.34 3.89 -16.30
N LEU A 165 -9.54 4.87 -16.71
CA LEU A 165 -9.31 6.09 -15.96
C LEU A 165 -10.40 7.07 -16.36
N THR A 166 -11.44 7.15 -15.55
CA THR A 166 -12.48 8.18 -15.72
C THR A 166 -11.96 9.51 -15.20
N PRO A 167 -12.19 10.61 -15.93
CA PRO A 167 -11.85 11.95 -15.48
C PRO A 167 -12.65 12.36 -14.23
#